data_84ec11aac2cbe318645baf9cfe1abd53
#
_entry.id   84ec11aac2cbe318645baf9cfe1abd53
#
_cell.length_a   1.000
_cell.length_b   1.000
_cell.length_c   1.000
_cell.angle_alpha   90.00
_cell.angle_beta   90.00
_cell.angle_gamma   90.00
#
_symmetry.space_group_name_H-M   'P 1'
#
loop_
_entity.id
_entity.type
_entity.pdbx_description
1 polymer ?
#
loop_
_entity_poly.entity_id
_entity_poly.type
_entity_poly.pdbx_seq_one_letter_code
_entity_poly.pdbx_strand_id
1 'polypeptide(L)'
;MLGLDKKDTSLLILVAILTMLAPFILNPFPASSGMAQFNAGYPDLMQRFVIFGIFAIGFNILFGLTGYLSFGHAAFIGVGSYAAMWMFKLVGMNVLPALALSIVMSGLFAVVIGYVSLRRSGIYFSILTLAFAMMSYALAYSVLATDMDGPDKQGLLQKGLTGGETGLQLTLQDPRILGQQSTVDGNLPVPSLFGLEMRSSTDLVMGDWVFTFSTGYYFCAVVMLLAFYLSIRIFRSPFGMMLRAIKSNQQRINYTGLNAKPYMLAAFV
;
A
#
# COMPACT_ATOMS: atom_id res chain seq x y z
N MET A 1 22.06 -19.46 -0.43
CA MET A 1 21.20 -18.99 0.64
C MET A 1 19.96 -18.36 0.01
N LEU A 2 18.76 -18.64 0.51
CA LEU A 2 17.47 -18.13 0.02
C LEU A 2 17.13 -18.36 -1.48
N GLY A 3 17.89 -19.13 -2.24
CA GLY A 3 17.68 -19.39 -3.68
C GLY A 3 17.83 -18.15 -4.58
N LEU A 4 18.53 -17.12 -4.11
CA LEU A 4 18.84 -15.90 -4.84
C LEU A 4 20.27 -15.93 -5.38
N ASP A 5 20.53 -15.24 -6.49
CA ASP A 5 21.87 -15.00 -7.00
C ASP A 5 22.65 -14.07 -6.04
N LYS A 6 23.99 -14.13 -6.06
CA LYS A 6 24.84 -13.29 -5.18
C LYS A 6 24.54 -11.81 -5.33
N LYS A 7 24.27 -11.34 -6.56
CA LYS A 7 23.93 -9.94 -6.85
C LYS A 7 22.59 -9.53 -6.26
N ASP A 8 21.57 -10.39 -6.37
CA ASP A 8 20.22 -10.12 -5.85
C ASP A 8 20.21 -10.13 -4.32
N THR A 9 20.98 -11.04 -3.71
CA THR A 9 21.18 -11.07 -2.25
C THR A 9 21.88 -9.80 -1.76
N SER A 10 22.94 -9.37 -2.43
CA SER A 10 23.65 -8.11 -2.10
C SER A 10 22.72 -6.90 -2.18
N LEU A 11 21.88 -6.83 -3.21
CA LEU A 11 20.94 -5.73 -3.41
C LEU A 11 19.86 -5.74 -2.33
N LEU A 12 19.32 -6.90 -1.96
CA LEU A 12 18.36 -7.03 -0.86
C LEU A 12 18.96 -6.60 0.48
N ILE A 13 20.19 -7.02 0.78
CA ILE A 13 20.90 -6.60 2.00
C ILE A 13 21.13 -5.10 2.00
N LEU A 14 21.53 -4.51 0.87
CA LEU A 14 21.74 -3.06 0.75
C LEU A 14 20.46 -2.29 1.05
N VAL A 15 19.33 -2.70 0.45
CA VAL A 15 18.02 -2.07 0.71
C VAL A 15 17.62 -2.25 2.19
N ALA A 16 17.85 -3.42 2.77
CA ALA A 16 17.56 -3.68 4.18
C ALA A 16 18.38 -2.77 5.12
N ILE A 17 19.68 -2.62 4.83
CA ILE A 17 20.56 -1.73 5.61
C ILE A 17 20.09 -0.28 5.47
N LEU A 18 19.78 0.15 4.26
CA LEU A 18 19.33 1.52 3.99
C LEU A 18 18.01 1.85 4.71
N THR A 19 17.06 0.92 4.71
CA THR A 19 15.81 1.11 5.45
C THR A 19 15.99 1.07 6.97
N MET A 20 16.87 0.23 7.49
CA MET A 20 17.19 0.21 8.93
C MET A 20 17.88 1.49 9.39
N LEU A 21 18.77 2.05 8.56
CA LEU A 21 19.53 3.26 8.87
C LEU A 21 18.80 4.56 8.50
N ALA A 22 17.60 4.48 7.91
CA ALA A 22 16.87 5.66 7.46
C ALA A 22 16.66 6.73 8.56
N PRO A 23 16.32 6.40 9.83
CA PRO A 23 16.19 7.41 10.88
C PRO A 23 17.48 8.20 11.13
N PHE A 24 18.65 7.56 10.95
CA PHE A 24 19.95 8.22 11.11
C PHE A 24 20.33 9.03 9.87
N ILE A 25 20.07 8.50 8.68
CA ILE A 25 20.42 9.17 7.42
C ILE A 25 19.56 10.41 7.19
N LEU A 26 18.28 10.38 7.58
CA LEU A 26 17.34 11.47 7.36
C LEU A 26 17.38 12.54 8.45
N ASN A 27 18.12 12.32 9.55
CA ASN A 27 18.35 13.30 10.62
C ASN A 27 19.84 13.68 10.71
N PRO A 28 20.43 14.29 9.66
CA PRO A 28 21.86 14.62 9.64
C PRO A 28 22.24 15.79 10.55
N PHE A 29 21.30 16.60 11.00
CA PHE A 29 21.59 17.80 11.78
C PHE A 29 21.16 17.65 13.25
N PRO A 30 21.98 18.14 14.22
CA PRO A 30 21.60 18.13 15.63
C PRO A 30 20.40 19.04 15.89
N ALA A 31 19.58 18.68 16.89
CA ALA A 31 18.34 19.40 17.21
C ALA A 31 18.57 20.86 17.61
N SER A 32 19.76 21.19 18.18
CA SER A 32 20.14 22.54 18.56
C SER A 32 20.56 23.42 17.40
N SER A 33 20.80 22.85 16.20
CA SER A 33 21.26 23.63 15.05
C SER A 33 20.10 24.33 14.33
N GLY A 34 20.35 25.52 13.79
CA GLY A 34 19.37 26.21 12.92
C GLY A 34 19.01 25.46 11.65
N MET A 35 19.76 24.39 11.32
CA MET A 35 19.50 23.52 10.20
C MET A 35 18.62 22.31 10.55
N ALA A 36 18.21 22.14 11.81
CA ALA A 36 17.33 21.03 12.25
C ALA A 36 15.99 20.98 11.49
N GLN A 37 15.53 22.10 10.95
CA GLN A 37 14.33 22.17 10.09
C GLN A 37 14.44 21.33 8.79
N PHE A 38 15.65 21.00 8.35
CA PHE A 38 15.87 20.14 7.18
C PHE A 38 15.89 18.65 7.52
N ASN A 39 15.80 18.29 8.80
CA ASN A 39 15.69 16.89 9.19
C ASN A 39 14.36 16.31 8.70
N ALA A 40 14.41 15.21 7.95
CA ALA A 40 13.25 14.55 7.38
C ALA A 40 12.95 13.19 8.04
N GLY A 41 13.63 12.85 9.13
CA GLY A 41 13.55 11.57 9.82
C GLY A 41 12.36 11.43 10.78
N TYR A 42 11.27 12.17 10.56
CA TYR A 42 10.07 11.97 11.37
C TYR A 42 9.22 10.79 10.85
N PRO A 43 8.57 10.03 11.76
CA PRO A 43 7.96 8.73 11.48
C PRO A 43 6.97 8.74 10.32
N ASP A 44 6.10 9.75 10.24
CA ASP A 44 5.05 9.81 9.22
C ASP A 44 5.63 9.92 7.80
N LEU A 45 6.69 10.70 7.61
CA LEU A 45 7.32 10.85 6.31
C LEU A 45 8.06 9.57 5.90
N MET A 46 8.85 9.01 6.82
CA MET A 46 9.58 7.76 6.56
C MET A 46 8.61 6.62 6.22
N GLN A 47 7.49 6.51 6.93
CA GLN A 47 6.46 5.52 6.65
C GLN A 47 5.85 5.71 5.26
N ARG A 48 5.57 6.95 4.85
CA ARG A 48 5.06 7.25 3.50
C ARG A 48 6.05 6.84 2.41
N PHE A 49 7.35 7.11 2.58
CA PHE A 49 8.37 6.67 1.61
C PHE A 49 8.37 5.15 1.43
N VAL A 50 8.28 4.40 2.52
CA VAL A 50 8.24 2.94 2.46
C VAL A 50 6.97 2.42 1.77
N ILE A 51 5.81 3.03 2.06
CA ILE A 51 4.54 2.67 1.42
C ILE A 51 4.59 2.93 -0.09
N PHE A 52 5.11 4.09 -0.50
CA PHE A 52 5.33 4.38 -1.93
C PHE A 52 6.39 3.47 -2.55
N GLY A 53 7.37 3.00 -1.78
CA GLY A 53 8.31 1.97 -2.20
C GLY A 53 7.62 0.65 -2.56
N ILE A 54 6.69 0.17 -1.72
CA ILE A 54 5.88 -1.02 -2.00
C ILE A 54 5.06 -0.83 -3.29
N PHE A 55 4.44 0.33 -3.43
CA PHE A 55 3.68 0.68 -4.62
C PHE A 55 4.55 0.67 -5.89
N ALA A 56 5.74 1.26 -5.83
CA ALA A 56 6.69 1.28 -6.94
C ALA A 56 7.17 -0.13 -7.33
N ILE A 57 7.35 -1.04 -6.36
CA ILE A 57 7.68 -2.44 -6.61
C ILE A 57 6.56 -3.11 -7.40
N GLY A 58 5.30 -2.97 -6.98
CA GLY A 58 4.15 -3.52 -7.68
C GLY A 58 4.02 -2.97 -9.11
N PHE A 59 4.16 -1.65 -9.27
CA PHE A 59 4.17 -1.00 -10.57
C PHE A 59 5.30 -1.53 -11.48
N ASN A 60 6.49 -1.75 -10.92
CA ASN A 60 7.64 -2.28 -11.66
C ASN A 60 7.43 -3.72 -12.13
N ILE A 61 6.71 -4.55 -11.37
CA ILE A 61 6.34 -5.90 -11.82
C ILE A 61 5.50 -5.82 -13.10
N LEU A 62 4.49 -4.98 -13.12
CA LEU A 62 3.65 -4.80 -14.30
C LEU A 62 4.44 -4.18 -15.47
N PHE A 63 4.96 -2.97 -15.28
CA PHE A 63 5.65 -2.24 -16.34
C PHE A 63 6.95 -2.91 -16.77
N GLY A 64 7.74 -3.37 -15.81
CA GLY A 64 9.06 -3.97 -16.06
C GLY A 64 8.97 -5.28 -16.83
N LEU A 65 8.05 -6.17 -16.45
CA LEU A 65 7.92 -7.49 -17.04
C LEU A 65 7.01 -7.53 -18.27
N THR A 66 5.90 -6.78 -18.27
CA THR A 66 4.91 -6.86 -19.36
C THR A 66 4.99 -5.68 -20.32
N GLY A 67 5.59 -4.56 -19.93
CA GLY A 67 5.62 -3.32 -20.71
C GLY A 67 4.30 -2.54 -20.70
N TYR A 68 3.30 -2.97 -19.94
CA TYR A 68 2.03 -2.28 -19.81
C TYR A 68 2.12 -1.17 -18.76
N LEU A 69 1.93 0.09 -19.19
CA LEU A 69 1.94 1.27 -18.33
C LEU A 69 0.51 1.53 -17.83
N SER A 70 0.28 1.38 -16.52
CA SER A 70 -1.01 1.68 -15.91
C SER A 70 -0.97 3.03 -15.19
N PHE A 71 -1.79 4.00 -15.64
CA PHE A 71 -1.95 5.28 -14.95
C PHE A 71 -2.99 5.22 -13.81
N GLY A 72 -3.74 4.11 -13.72
CA GLY A 72 -4.76 3.92 -12.69
C GLY A 72 -4.28 3.22 -11.43
N HIS A 73 -2.98 2.96 -11.28
CA HIS A 73 -2.45 2.15 -10.17
C HIS A 73 -2.77 2.70 -8.79
N ALA A 74 -2.89 4.03 -8.64
CA ALA A 74 -3.24 4.69 -7.38
C ALA A 74 -4.64 4.30 -6.86
N ALA A 75 -5.56 3.89 -7.73
CA ALA A 75 -6.90 3.45 -7.32
C ALA A 75 -6.87 2.22 -6.40
N PHE A 76 -5.90 1.32 -6.59
CA PHE A 76 -5.75 0.11 -5.76
C PHE A 76 -5.35 0.46 -4.33
N ILE A 77 -4.49 1.48 -4.13
CA ILE A 77 -4.17 2.00 -2.78
C ILE A 77 -5.44 2.58 -2.15
N GLY A 78 -6.23 3.34 -2.91
CA GLY A 78 -7.48 3.91 -2.43
C GLY A 78 -8.45 2.84 -1.93
N VAL A 79 -8.74 1.84 -2.75
CA VAL A 79 -9.63 0.73 -2.38
C VAL A 79 -9.11 -0.04 -1.16
N GLY A 80 -7.82 -0.34 -1.12
CA GLY A 80 -7.19 -1.04 0.01
C GLY A 80 -7.25 -0.23 1.30
N SER A 81 -7.03 1.08 1.24
CA SER A 81 -7.11 1.95 2.41
C SER A 81 -8.54 2.07 2.97
N TYR A 82 -9.54 2.20 2.10
CA TYR A 82 -10.94 2.17 2.54
C TYR A 82 -11.33 0.83 3.16
N ALA A 83 -10.89 -0.29 2.58
CA ALA A 83 -11.14 -1.61 3.14
C ALA A 83 -10.52 -1.78 4.54
N ALA A 84 -9.28 -1.31 4.74
CA ALA A 84 -8.63 -1.32 6.05
C ALA A 84 -9.37 -0.45 7.07
N MET A 85 -9.78 0.76 6.69
CA MET A 85 -10.52 1.67 7.56
C MET A 85 -11.87 1.10 7.98
N TRP A 86 -12.59 0.44 7.06
CA TRP A 86 -13.83 -0.26 7.39
C TRP A 86 -13.60 -1.40 8.37
N MET A 87 -12.51 -2.15 8.22
CA MET A 87 -12.14 -3.21 9.16
C MET A 87 -11.90 -2.65 10.57
N PHE A 88 -11.17 -1.54 10.68
CA PHE A 88 -10.95 -0.85 11.96
C PHE A 88 -12.24 -0.30 12.56
N LYS A 89 -13.15 0.23 11.75
CA LYS A 89 -14.42 0.77 12.21
C LYS A 89 -15.42 -0.28 12.69
N LEU A 90 -15.43 -1.46 12.06
CA LEU A 90 -16.43 -2.49 12.31
C LEU A 90 -15.96 -3.55 13.28
N VAL A 91 -14.75 -4.07 13.07
CA VAL A 91 -14.33 -5.34 13.69
C VAL A 91 -13.33 -5.12 14.81
N GLY A 92 -12.25 -4.40 14.58
CA GLY A 92 -11.23 -4.21 15.61
C GLY A 92 -9.97 -3.52 15.11
N MET A 93 -9.16 -3.05 16.05
CA MET A 93 -7.93 -2.29 15.77
C MET A 93 -6.73 -3.17 15.42
N ASN A 94 -6.92 -4.45 15.11
CA ASN A 94 -5.83 -5.33 14.72
C ASN A 94 -5.44 -5.10 13.25
N VAL A 95 -4.15 -4.88 13.01
CA VAL A 95 -3.59 -4.58 11.68
C VAL A 95 -3.66 -5.78 10.73
N LEU A 96 -3.51 -7.02 11.23
CA LEU A 96 -3.45 -8.21 10.37
C LEU A 96 -4.76 -8.47 9.60
N PRO A 97 -5.94 -8.53 10.23
CA PRO A 97 -7.20 -8.71 9.48
C PRO A 97 -7.50 -7.52 8.57
N ALA A 98 -7.12 -6.29 8.96
CA ALA A 98 -7.27 -5.11 8.11
C ALA A 98 -6.40 -5.21 6.84
N LEU A 99 -5.16 -5.66 6.98
CA LEU A 99 -4.24 -5.89 5.88
C LEU A 99 -4.76 -7.02 4.97
N ALA A 100 -5.24 -8.13 5.53
CA ALA A 100 -5.80 -9.23 4.76
C ALA A 100 -7.03 -8.78 3.95
N LEU A 101 -7.96 -8.02 4.56
CA LEU A 101 -9.12 -7.48 3.86
C LEU A 101 -8.72 -6.49 2.76
N SER A 102 -7.74 -5.63 3.02
CA SER A 102 -7.20 -4.70 2.01
C SER A 102 -6.65 -5.42 0.79
N ILE A 103 -5.88 -6.49 0.99
CA ILE A 103 -5.30 -7.29 -0.10
C ILE A 103 -6.43 -7.94 -0.92
N VAL A 104 -7.42 -8.54 -0.25
CA VAL A 104 -8.55 -9.20 -0.93
C VAL A 104 -9.36 -8.21 -1.74
N MET A 105 -9.73 -7.06 -1.15
CA MET A 105 -10.55 -6.06 -1.82
C MET A 105 -9.81 -5.38 -2.98
N SER A 106 -8.54 -5.03 -2.80
CA SER A 106 -7.71 -4.49 -3.88
C SER A 106 -7.51 -5.51 -4.99
N GLY A 107 -7.30 -6.79 -4.64
CA GLY A 107 -7.16 -7.87 -5.61
C GLY A 107 -8.43 -8.11 -6.42
N LEU A 108 -9.60 -8.15 -5.78
CA LEU A 108 -10.89 -8.26 -6.48
C LEU A 108 -11.12 -7.08 -7.43
N PHE A 109 -10.84 -5.87 -6.98
CA PHE A 109 -10.93 -4.67 -7.79
C PHE A 109 -9.95 -4.70 -8.97
N ALA A 110 -8.72 -5.18 -8.75
CA ALA A 110 -7.72 -5.36 -9.80
C ALA A 110 -8.13 -6.42 -10.82
N VAL A 111 -8.76 -7.53 -10.41
CA VAL A 111 -9.30 -8.53 -11.34
C VAL A 111 -10.34 -7.91 -12.27
N VAL A 112 -11.29 -7.14 -11.72
CA VAL A 112 -12.36 -6.50 -12.51
C VAL A 112 -11.78 -5.54 -13.54
N ILE A 113 -10.93 -4.60 -13.08
CA ILE A 113 -10.32 -3.59 -13.98
C ILE A 113 -9.36 -4.28 -14.97
N GLY A 114 -8.53 -5.22 -14.51
CA GLY A 114 -7.58 -5.93 -15.36
C GLY A 114 -8.25 -6.74 -16.45
N TYR A 115 -9.34 -7.44 -16.11
CA TYR A 115 -10.10 -8.21 -17.09
C TYR A 115 -10.65 -7.36 -18.25
N VAL A 116 -11.14 -6.14 -17.93
CA VAL A 116 -11.64 -5.21 -18.94
C VAL A 116 -10.49 -4.52 -19.67
N SER A 117 -9.49 -4.01 -18.95
CA SER A 117 -8.43 -3.19 -19.51
C SER A 117 -7.45 -3.97 -20.39
N LEU A 118 -7.15 -5.22 -20.04
CA LEU A 118 -6.24 -6.09 -20.81
C LEU A 118 -6.82 -6.62 -22.12
N ARG A 119 -8.06 -6.28 -22.44
CA ARG A 119 -8.61 -6.50 -23.80
C ARG A 119 -8.00 -5.57 -24.83
N ARG A 120 -7.39 -4.48 -24.40
CA ARG A 120 -6.69 -3.49 -25.21
C ARG A 120 -5.21 -3.51 -24.90
N SER A 121 -4.38 -3.10 -25.84
CA SER A 121 -2.91 -3.07 -25.70
C SER A 121 -2.37 -1.67 -25.93
N GLY A 122 -1.13 -1.45 -25.46
CA GLY A 122 -0.41 -0.19 -25.64
C GLY A 122 -1.07 0.98 -24.93
N ILE A 123 -1.15 2.10 -25.59
CA ILE A 123 -1.64 3.36 -25.02
C ILE A 123 -3.12 3.31 -24.61
N TYR A 124 -3.91 2.51 -25.30
CA TYR A 124 -5.34 2.33 -24.96
C TYR A 124 -5.54 1.67 -23.59
N PHE A 125 -4.66 0.74 -23.21
CA PHE A 125 -4.65 0.17 -21.87
C PHE A 125 -4.39 1.25 -20.81
N SER A 126 -3.40 2.11 -21.02
CA SER A 126 -3.02 3.17 -20.09
C SER A 126 -4.16 4.18 -19.87
N ILE A 127 -4.82 4.61 -20.96
CA ILE A 127 -5.96 5.53 -20.90
C ILE A 127 -7.14 4.87 -20.19
N LEU A 128 -7.42 3.59 -20.48
CA LEU A 128 -8.53 2.87 -19.89
C LEU A 128 -8.35 2.68 -18.38
N THR A 129 -7.14 2.35 -17.92
CA THR A 129 -6.84 2.26 -16.48
C THR A 129 -6.97 3.61 -15.78
N LEU A 130 -6.56 4.72 -16.44
CA LEU A 130 -6.77 6.07 -15.93
C LEU A 130 -8.27 6.39 -15.80
N ALA A 131 -9.06 6.07 -16.82
CA ALA A 131 -10.51 6.30 -16.79
C ALA A 131 -11.19 5.55 -15.65
N PHE A 132 -10.81 4.28 -15.40
CA PHE A 132 -11.32 3.52 -14.26
C PHE A 132 -10.89 4.11 -12.91
N ALA A 133 -9.67 4.63 -12.81
CA ALA A 133 -9.22 5.29 -11.59
C ALA A 133 -10.00 6.57 -11.31
N MET A 134 -10.22 7.41 -12.33
CA MET A 134 -11.01 8.64 -12.20
C MET A 134 -12.48 8.34 -11.89
N MET A 135 -13.05 7.29 -12.51
CA MET A 135 -14.41 6.85 -12.20
C MET A 135 -14.52 6.33 -10.75
N SER A 136 -13.52 5.59 -10.26
CA SER A 136 -13.48 5.12 -8.88
C SER A 136 -13.35 6.28 -7.89
N TYR A 137 -12.55 7.28 -8.23
CA TYR A 137 -12.43 8.51 -7.45
C TYR A 137 -13.76 9.27 -7.39
N ALA A 138 -14.40 9.48 -8.53
CA ALA A 138 -15.70 10.16 -8.60
C ALA A 138 -16.78 9.39 -7.81
N LEU A 139 -16.78 8.05 -7.90
CA LEU A 139 -17.68 7.19 -7.14
C LEU A 139 -17.46 7.37 -5.63
N ALA A 140 -16.22 7.33 -5.19
CA ALA A 140 -15.86 7.48 -3.78
C ALA A 140 -16.17 8.88 -3.24
N TYR A 141 -15.94 9.92 -4.06
CA TYR A 141 -16.09 11.32 -3.66
C TYR A 141 -17.55 11.80 -3.65
N SER A 142 -18.35 11.43 -4.64
CA SER A 142 -19.71 11.97 -4.79
C SER A 142 -20.81 10.97 -4.45
N VAL A 143 -20.75 9.75 -4.97
CA VAL A 143 -21.84 8.78 -4.83
C VAL A 143 -21.83 8.10 -3.48
N LEU A 144 -20.67 7.62 -3.02
CA LEU A 144 -20.54 6.91 -1.76
C LEU A 144 -20.33 7.84 -0.55
N ALA A 145 -20.12 9.12 -0.79
CA ALA A 145 -19.94 10.15 0.22
C ALA A 145 -21.24 10.82 0.67
N THR A 146 -22.37 10.48 0.07
CA THR A 146 -23.65 11.13 0.34
C THR A 146 -24.00 10.96 1.82
N ASP A 147 -24.15 12.08 2.52
CA ASP A 147 -24.67 12.11 3.88
C ASP A 147 -26.08 11.51 3.87
N MET A 148 -26.28 10.45 4.60
CA MET A 148 -27.64 9.98 4.89
C MET A 148 -28.21 10.92 5.94
N ASP A 149 -28.94 11.96 5.47
CA ASP A 149 -29.73 12.84 6.33
C ASP A 149 -30.82 12.02 7.04
N GLY A 150 -30.48 11.50 8.22
CA GLY A 150 -31.39 10.83 9.12
C GLY A 150 -31.33 11.44 10.50
N PRO A 151 -32.36 11.26 11.35
CA PRO A 151 -32.40 11.79 12.71
C PRO A 151 -31.25 11.25 13.60
N ASP A 152 -30.63 10.15 13.22
CA ASP A 152 -29.49 9.57 13.93
C ASP A 152 -28.14 10.07 13.40
N LYS A 153 -27.81 11.32 13.72
CA LYS A 153 -26.51 11.94 13.39
C LYS A 153 -25.28 11.25 14.01
N GLN A 154 -25.44 10.12 14.66
CA GLN A 154 -24.39 9.30 15.28
C GLN A 154 -24.25 7.91 14.63
N GLY A 155 -24.94 7.65 13.53
CA GLY A 155 -24.91 6.38 12.81
C GLY A 155 -23.55 6.04 12.18
N LEU A 156 -23.35 4.75 11.89
CA LEU A 156 -22.14 4.20 11.24
C LEU A 156 -21.87 4.87 9.87
N LEU A 157 -22.91 5.29 9.18
CA LEU A 157 -22.89 5.86 7.83
C LEU A 157 -23.13 7.39 7.82
N GLN A 158 -22.92 8.07 8.94
CA GLN A 158 -23.19 9.51 9.06
C GLN A 158 -22.55 10.36 7.96
N LYS A 159 -21.39 9.96 7.47
CA LYS A 159 -20.67 10.63 6.37
C LYS A 159 -20.59 9.76 5.11
N GLY A 160 -21.58 8.93 4.85
CA GLY A 160 -21.54 7.96 3.77
C GLY A 160 -20.52 6.84 3.98
N LEU A 161 -20.27 6.06 2.93
CA LEU A 161 -19.30 4.94 2.95
C LEU A 161 -17.85 5.38 2.88
N THR A 162 -17.55 6.57 2.40
CA THR A 162 -16.19 7.06 2.12
C THR A 162 -15.80 8.32 2.87
N GLY A 163 -16.77 9.00 3.48
CA GLY A 163 -16.53 10.26 4.22
C GLY A 163 -16.26 11.49 3.34
N GLY A 164 -16.45 11.40 2.02
CA GLY A 164 -16.35 12.54 1.09
C GLY A 164 -14.96 13.20 1.09
N GLU A 165 -14.94 14.52 1.17
CA GLU A 165 -13.71 15.33 1.15
C GLU A 165 -12.76 15.04 2.31
N THR A 166 -13.30 14.72 3.47
CA THR A 166 -12.49 14.46 4.68
C THR A 166 -11.96 13.04 4.76
N GLY A 167 -12.48 12.14 3.91
CA GLY A 167 -12.19 10.70 3.97
C GLY A 167 -12.75 10.03 5.23
N LEU A 168 -12.59 8.71 5.32
CA LEU A 168 -12.95 7.97 6.51
C LEU A 168 -11.96 8.26 7.66
N GLN A 169 -12.50 8.61 8.82
CA GLN A 169 -11.71 8.83 10.03
C GLN A 169 -12.19 7.89 11.14
N LEU A 170 -11.28 7.46 12.00
CA LEU A 170 -11.60 6.74 13.21
C LEU A 170 -12.19 7.73 14.24
N THR A 171 -13.21 7.25 14.96
CA THR A 171 -13.88 8.01 16.03
C THR A 171 -13.68 7.29 17.36
N LEU A 172 -13.97 7.97 18.46
CA LEU A 172 -13.88 7.41 19.82
C LEU A 172 -14.82 6.21 20.03
N GLN A 173 -15.83 6.03 19.15
CA GLN A 173 -16.82 4.95 19.25
C GLN A 173 -16.42 3.70 18.44
N ASP A 174 -15.32 3.75 17.68
CA ASP A 174 -14.86 2.62 16.88
C ASP A 174 -13.97 1.69 17.74
N PRO A 175 -14.00 0.36 17.56
CA PRO A 175 -14.84 -0.43 16.66
C PRO A 175 -16.26 -0.63 17.18
N ARG A 176 -17.25 -0.66 16.28
CA ARG A 176 -18.68 -0.62 16.64
C ARG A 176 -19.34 -1.98 16.81
N ILE A 177 -18.87 -3.03 16.11
CA ILE A 177 -19.53 -4.35 16.10
C ILE A 177 -18.96 -5.25 17.20
N LEU A 178 -17.66 -5.38 17.31
CA LEU A 178 -17.02 -6.24 18.31
C LEU A 178 -16.66 -5.52 19.62
N GLY A 179 -17.11 -4.26 19.76
CA GLY A 179 -17.34 -3.56 21.01
C GLY A 179 -16.29 -3.68 22.09
N GLN A 180 -15.02 -3.45 21.80
CA GLN A 180 -14.12 -2.93 22.82
C GLN A 180 -14.09 -1.40 22.66
N GLN A 181 -14.96 -0.73 23.41
CA GLN A 181 -14.80 0.70 23.68
C GLN A 181 -13.44 0.88 24.38
N SER A 182 -12.43 1.11 23.60
CA SER A 182 -11.05 1.26 24.08
C SER A 182 -10.77 2.68 24.53
N THR A 183 -11.67 3.32 25.26
CA THR A 183 -11.40 4.68 25.71
C THR A 183 -11.91 4.93 27.12
N VAL A 184 -11.16 4.40 28.07
CA VAL A 184 -11.21 4.91 29.43
C VAL A 184 -10.56 6.32 29.51
N ASP A 185 -9.69 6.70 28.55
CA ASP A 185 -8.85 7.91 28.62
C ASP A 185 -9.16 8.98 27.55
N GLY A 186 -10.27 8.87 26.80
CA GLY A 186 -10.60 9.89 25.78
C GLY A 186 -9.67 9.96 24.56
N ASN A 187 -8.73 9.02 24.43
CA ASN A 187 -7.83 8.93 23.29
C ASN A 187 -8.45 8.18 22.12
N LEU A 188 -8.14 8.61 20.89
CA LEU A 188 -8.56 7.89 19.69
C LEU A 188 -7.97 6.47 19.68
N PRO A 189 -8.78 5.46 19.26
CA PRO A 189 -8.28 4.10 19.15
C PRO A 189 -7.13 4.01 18.14
N VAL A 190 -6.06 3.31 18.52
CA VAL A 190 -4.85 3.18 17.72
C VAL A 190 -4.75 1.75 17.17
N PRO A 191 -4.48 1.59 15.85
CA PRO A 191 -4.22 0.29 15.28
C PRO A 191 -3.05 -0.41 15.97
N SER A 192 -3.22 -1.70 16.31
CA SER A 192 -2.22 -2.49 17.02
C SER A 192 -1.89 -3.79 16.30
N LEU A 193 -0.67 -4.25 16.47
CA LEU A 193 -0.19 -5.55 16.01
C LEU A 193 0.24 -6.36 17.23
N PHE A 194 -0.48 -7.41 17.59
CA PHE A 194 -0.19 -8.25 18.77
C PHE A 194 0.03 -7.43 20.06
N GLY A 195 -0.73 -6.34 20.25
CA GLY A 195 -0.61 -5.48 21.43
C GLY A 195 0.43 -4.35 21.30
N LEU A 196 1.22 -4.31 20.21
CA LEU A 196 2.12 -3.20 19.90
C LEU A 196 1.35 -2.14 19.14
N GLU A 197 1.25 -0.95 19.67
CA GLU A 197 0.62 0.19 18.99
C GLU A 197 1.46 0.64 17.80
N MET A 198 0.83 0.74 16.62
CA MET A 198 1.53 1.17 15.40
C MET A 198 1.97 2.63 15.44
N ARG A 199 1.35 3.43 16.28
CA ARG A 199 1.71 4.84 16.50
C ARG A 199 2.81 5.04 17.55
N SER A 200 3.19 3.99 18.31
CA SER A 200 4.23 4.11 19.32
C SER A 200 5.56 4.48 18.66
N SER A 201 6.21 5.47 19.23
CA SER A 201 7.56 5.91 18.85
C SER A 201 8.42 6.00 20.09
N THR A 202 9.68 5.63 19.94
CA THR A 202 10.70 5.77 20.98
C THR A 202 11.80 6.68 20.45
N ASP A 203 12.14 7.71 21.22
CA ASP A 203 13.19 8.64 20.86
C ASP A 203 14.50 8.23 21.51
N LEU A 204 15.52 8.02 20.68
CA LEU A 204 16.88 7.82 21.12
C LEU A 204 17.60 9.16 21.10
N VAL A 205 17.89 9.71 22.28
CA VAL A 205 18.61 10.97 22.44
C VAL A 205 20.09 10.65 22.64
N MET A 206 20.93 11.08 21.70
CA MET A 206 22.39 10.97 21.77
C MET A 206 23.02 12.37 21.75
N GLY A 207 23.16 12.97 22.92
CA GLY A 207 23.57 14.37 23.04
C GLY A 207 22.53 15.31 22.40
N ASP A 208 22.93 16.09 21.41
CA ASP A 208 22.04 17.00 20.66
C ASP A 208 21.26 16.34 19.52
N TRP A 209 21.46 15.04 19.30
CA TRP A 209 20.82 14.28 18.23
C TRP A 209 19.60 13.52 18.76
N VAL A 210 18.47 13.63 18.07
CA VAL A 210 17.24 12.92 18.38
C VAL A 210 16.86 12.05 17.20
N PHE A 211 16.83 10.73 17.43
CA PHE A 211 16.43 9.73 16.43
C PHE A 211 15.13 9.09 16.88
N THR A 212 14.08 9.23 16.08
CA THR A 212 12.76 8.67 16.40
C THR A 212 12.57 7.33 15.72
N PHE A 213 12.35 6.28 16.52
CA PHE A 213 12.04 4.94 16.06
C PHE A 213 10.55 4.69 16.19
N SER A 214 9.86 4.49 15.08
CA SER A 214 8.42 4.21 15.05
C SER A 214 8.15 2.74 14.74
N THR A 215 7.29 2.10 15.54
CA THR A 215 6.83 0.72 15.31
C THR A 215 6.15 0.58 13.94
N GLY A 216 5.31 1.54 13.56
CA GLY A 216 4.65 1.55 12.25
C GLY A 216 5.62 1.62 11.07
N TYR A 217 6.68 2.43 11.20
CA TYR A 217 7.72 2.51 10.17
C TYR A 217 8.40 1.16 9.95
N TYR A 218 8.89 0.52 11.01
CA TYR A 218 9.60 -0.76 10.89
C TYR A 218 8.69 -1.89 10.42
N PHE A 219 7.42 -1.90 10.83
CA PHE A 219 6.45 -2.83 10.29
C PHE A 219 6.29 -2.67 8.77
N CYS A 220 6.08 -1.44 8.29
CA CYS A 220 5.99 -1.16 6.86
C CYS A 220 7.31 -1.51 6.13
N ALA A 221 8.46 -1.26 6.74
CA ALA A 221 9.78 -1.60 6.18
C ALA A 221 9.95 -3.12 6.00
N VAL A 222 9.53 -3.93 6.97
CA VAL A 222 9.53 -5.39 6.86
C VAL A 222 8.62 -5.86 5.73
N VAL A 223 7.41 -5.30 5.61
CA VAL A 223 6.48 -5.61 4.52
C VAL A 223 7.08 -5.23 3.16
N MET A 224 7.75 -4.07 3.07
CA MET A 224 8.43 -3.64 1.84
C MET A 224 9.57 -4.59 1.46
N LEU A 225 10.40 -5.01 2.41
CA LEU A 225 11.50 -5.96 2.17
C LEU A 225 10.95 -7.32 1.71
N LEU A 226 9.84 -7.76 2.28
CA LEU A 226 9.17 -8.98 1.86
C LEU A 226 8.62 -8.84 0.43
N ALA A 227 7.96 -7.73 0.11
CA ALA A 227 7.48 -7.44 -1.24
C ALA A 227 8.64 -7.36 -2.25
N PHE A 228 9.77 -6.77 -1.86
CA PHE A 228 10.96 -6.68 -2.68
C PHE A 228 11.58 -8.06 -2.93
N TYR A 229 11.70 -8.90 -1.89
CA TYR A 229 12.13 -10.29 -2.02
C TYR A 229 11.23 -11.09 -2.98
N LEU A 230 9.89 -10.99 -2.81
CA LEU A 230 8.94 -11.64 -3.69
C LEU A 230 9.07 -11.14 -5.14
N SER A 231 9.26 -9.84 -5.34
CA SER A 231 9.50 -9.25 -6.65
C SER A 231 10.71 -9.89 -7.34
N ILE A 232 11.86 -9.98 -6.66
CA ILE A 232 13.05 -10.64 -7.22
C ILE A 232 12.76 -12.09 -7.60
N ARG A 233 12.03 -12.82 -6.74
CA ARG A 233 11.63 -14.21 -7.02
C ARG A 233 10.73 -14.30 -8.25
N ILE A 234 9.77 -13.41 -8.41
CA ILE A 234 8.91 -13.33 -9.59
C ILE A 234 9.75 -13.06 -10.84
N PHE A 235 10.65 -12.08 -10.80
CA PHE A 235 11.53 -11.74 -11.93
C PHE A 235 12.40 -12.90 -12.39
N ARG A 236 12.84 -13.79 -11.48
CA ARG A 236 13.66 -14.97 -11.77
C ARG A 236 12.87 -16.23 -12.04
N SER A 237 11.57 -16.22 -11.81
CA SER A 237 10.70 -17.38 -12.01
C SER A 237 10.40 -17.65 -13.49
N PRO A 238 9.93 -18.88 -13.85
CA PRO A 238 9.39 -19.17 -15.16
C PRO A 238 8.24 -18.24 -15.55
N PHE A 239 7.41 -17.82 -14.58
CA PHE A 239 6.36 -16.85 -14.78
C PHE A 239 6.90 -15.49 -15.27
N GLY A 240 7.96 -14.97 -14.65
CA GLY A 240 8.61 -13.73 -15.08
C GLY A 240 9.27 -13.85 -16.46
N MET A 241 9.80 -15.03 -16.82
CA MET A 241 10.31 -15.28 -18.17
C MET A 241 9.17 -15.25 -19.21
N MET A 242 8.02 -15.82 -18.90
CA MET A 242 6.84 -15.77 -19.78
C MET A 242 6.35 -14.34 -20.00
N LEU A 243 6.29 -13.52 -18.95
CA LEU A 243 5.90 -12.12 -19.06
C LEU A 243 6.85 -11.32 -19.95
N ARG A 244 8.17 -11.52 -19.81
CA ARG A 244 9.18 -10.90 -20.69
C ARG A 244 9.04 -11.35 -22.14
N ALA A 245 8.72 -12.62 -22.38
CA ALA A 245 8.47 -13.12 -23.72
C ALA A 245 7.20 -12.49 -24.33
N ILE A 246 6.13 -12.33 -23.53
CA ILE A 246 4.90 -11.62 -23.93
C ILE A 246 5.22 -10.15 -24.28
N LYS A 247 6.05 -9.48 -23.48
CA LYS A 247 6.50 -8.11 -23.73
C LYS A 247 7.19 -7.97 -25.09
N SER A 248 8.02 -8.96 -25.48
CA SER A 248 8.73 -8.91 -26.75
C SER A 248 7.80 -9.12 -27.95
N ASN A 249 6.92 -10.12 -27.92
CA ASN A 249 5.93 -10.36 -28.97
C ASN A 249 4.80 -11.29 -28.49
N GLN A 250 3.65 -10.70 -28.15
CA GLN A 250 2.48 -11.42 -27.69
C GLN A 250 1.91 -12.40 -28.74
N GLN A 251 1.97 -12.05 -30.03
CA GLN A 251 1.44 -12.90 -31.09
C GLN A 251 2.24 -14.19 -31.23
N ARG A 252 3.58 -14.12 -31.14
CA ARG A 252 4.44 -15.31 -31.20
C ARG A 252 4.11 -16.31 -30.09
N ILE A 253 3.83 -15.83 -28.88
CA ILE A 253 3.45 -16.67 -27.74
C ILE A 253 2.12 -17.40 -28.04
N ASN A 254 1.13 -16.69 -28.59
CA ASN A 254 -0.15 -17.30 -28.95
C ASN A 254 0.01 -18.38 -30.04
N TYR A 255 0.94 -18.22 -30.99
CA TYR A 255 1.25 -19.24 -32.00
C TYR A 255 1.89 -20.49 -31.41
N THR A 256 2.56 -20.43 -30.28
CA THR A 256 3.07 -21.61 -29.57
C THR A 256 2.02 -22.34 -28.73
N GLY A 257 0.75 -21.93 -28.83
CA GLY A 257 -0.38 -22.54 -28.11
C GLY A 257 -0.56 -22.02 -26.67
N LEU A 258 0.26 -21.05 -26.23
CA LEU A 258 0.15 -20.48 -24.89
C LEU A 258 -0.74 -19.23 -24.92
N ASN A 259 -1.72 -19.18 -24.01
CA ASN A 259 -2.58 -18.00 -23.88
C ASN A 259 -1.92 -16.94 -23.01
N ALA A 260 -1.57 -15.79 -23.59
CA ALA A 260 -0.90 -14.69 -22.89
C ALA A 260 -1.81 -13.96 -21.88
N LYS A 261 -3.13 -13.94 -22.08
CA LYS A 261 -4.07 -13.14 -21.27
C LYS A 261 -4.07 -13.46 -19.77
N PRO A 262 -4.16 -14.75 -19.32
CA PRO A 262 -4.15 -15.06 -17.89
C PRO A 262 -2.83 -14.68 -17.23
N TYR A 263 -1.69 -14.80 -17.92
CA TYR A 263 -0.39 -14.36 -17.38
C TYR A 263 -0.33 -12.86 -17.17
N MET A 264 -0.85 -12.08 -18.11
CA MET A 264 -0.92 -10.63 -17.98
C MET A 264 -1.89 -10.21 -16.87
N LEU A 265 -3.04 -10.88 -16.75
CA LEU A 265 -3.99 -10.62 -15.66
C LEU A 265 -3.36 -10.92 -14.30
N ALA A 266 -2.68 -12.06 -14.16
CA ALA A 266 -1.99 -12.42 -12.93
C ALA A 266 -0.84 -11.47 -12.57
N ALA A 267 -0.22 -10.81 -13.55
CA ALA A 267 0.80 -9.80 -13.30
C ALA A 267 0.21 -8.43 -12.94
N PHE A 268 -1.05 -8.18 -13.32
CA PHE A 268 -1.77 -6.94 -13.03
C PHE A 268 -2.39 -6.95 -11.64
N VAL A 269 -2.87 -8.11 -11.19
CA VAL A 269 -3.48 -8.36 -9.87
C VAL A 269 -2.42 -8.61 -8.79
#